data_10bccb2d5f73d1cd62675e077a933613
#
_entry.id   10bccb2d5f73d1cd62675e077a933613
#
_cell.length_a   1.000
_cell.length_b   1.000
_cell.length_c   1.000
_cell.angle_alpha   90.00
_cell.angle_beta   90.00
_cell.angle_gamma   90.00
#
_symmetry.space_group_name_H-M   'P 1'
#
loop_
_entity.id
_entity.type
_entity.pdbx_description
1 polymer ?
#
loop_
_entity_poly.entity_id
_entity_poly.type
_entity_poly.pdbx_seq_one_letter_code
_entity_poly.pdbx_strand_id
1 'polypeptide(L)'
;MGKGKKGGKRMNKAQLTEKLQEFFASQPGVTLSFKDIFRALHLDTHPLKMLAIDTMEEMAWDDYLAKVSDNSYRLNQSIQVMEGKFVRKPNGKNSVIPEGSEKPIFVSERNSMGALNGDHVEFTFLARRKNHIKEAQVNRIIERAKDSFVGRLKVDKDIAYLVTPSDVFAHNIIIPKRKLKGGKTDDKAVVRIIEWPDEENKSPIGEVIDVLGQKGENDVEMNSILAQYGLPYKYPKNVEDAANKITGEITEQDYKEREDFRDVFTCTIDPKDAKDFDDALSIQKLDNGNWQVGVHIADVSHYVTEGSIIDKEAVKRATSVYLVDRTIPMLPERLCNFICSLRPDEEKLAYSVIFELDNNAEVKNYRIVHTVIKSNRRYKYEEVQELLEANGVVDGTGEPAPAETKEHPYQGENALQLITLDRIAKKLRAARFKNGAVKFDREELHFDVDEKGK
;
A
#
# COMPACT_ATOMS: atom_id res chain seq x y z
N MET A 1 -47.26 -14.68 -55.14
CA MET A 1 -45.86 -15.02 -54.94
C MET A 1 -45.03 -13.73 -54.88
N GLY A 2 -44.81 -13.21 -53.69
CA GLY A 2 -44.00 -12.00 -53.46
C GLY A 2 -42.70 -12.41 -52.79
N LYS A 3 -41.57 -12.31 -53.50
CA LYS A 3 -40.25 -12.55 -52.92
C LYS A 3 -39.85 -11.36 -52.03
N GLY A 4 -39.86 -11.59 -50.70
CA GLY A 4 -39.31 -10.63 -49.73
C GLY A 4 -37.81 -10.43 -49.95
N LYS A 5 -37.39 -9.21 -50.26
CA LYS A 5 -36.00 -8.77 -50.23
C LYS A 5 -35.52 -8.79 -48.78
N LYS A 6 -34.56 -9.68 -48.46
CA LYS A 6 -33.78 -9.60 -47.22
C LYS A 6 -32.98 -8.29 -47.24
N GLY A 7 -33.41 -7.30 -46.45
CA GLY A 7 -32.68 -6.08 -46.23
C GLY A 7 -31.38 -6.40 -45.49
N GLY A 8 -30.26 -6.35 -46.19
CA GLY A 8 -28.92 -6.42 -45.55
C GLY A 8 -28.77 -5.27 -44.57
N LYS A 9 -28.33 -5.55 -43.36
CA LYS A 9 -27.99 -4.55 -42.33
C LYS A 9 -27.02 -3.53 -42.93
N ARG A 10 -27.43 -2.27 -43.06
CA ARG A 10 -26.59 -1.19 -43.58
C ARG A 10 -25.45 -1.00 -42.61
N MET A 11 -24.19 -1.25 -43.07
CA MET A 11 -22.97 -1.01 -42.28
C MET A 11 -22.90 0.50 -42.02
N ASN A 12 -22.77 0.87 -40.74
CA ASN A 12 -22.58 2.26 -40.34
C ASN A 12 -21.08 2.62 -40.31
N LYS A 13 -20.77 3.93 -40.21
CA LYS A 13 -19.39 4.44 -40.21
C LYS A 13 -18.54 3.83 -39.11
N ALA A 14 -19.09 3.62 -37.91
CA ALA A 14 -18.34 3.06 -36.77
C ALA A 14 -17.93 1.59 -37.02
N GLN A 15 -18.85 0.77 -37.56
CA GLN A 15 -18.57 -0.61 -37.94
C GLN A 15 -17.56 -0.71 -39.09
N LEU A 16 -17.59 0.24 -40.02
CA LEU A 16 -16.63 0.29 -41.12
C LEU A 16 -15.24 0.71 -40.65
N THR A 17 -15.16 1.67 -39.72
CA THR A 17 -13.89 2.08 -39.10
C THR A 17 -13.21 0.92 -38.39
N GLU A 18 -13.97 0.16 -37.60
CA GLU A 18 -13.48 -1.03 -36.88
C GLU A 18 -12.91 -2.07 -37.86
N LYS A 19 -13.65 -2.41 -38.91
CA LYS A 19 -13.18 -3.34 -39.93
C LYS A 19 -11.95 -2.87 -40.70
N LEU A 20 -11.86 -1.57 -40.99
CA LEU A 20 -10.67 -1.00 -41.61
C LEU A 20 -9.47 -1.07 -40.68
N GLN A 21 -9.64 -0.79 -39.40
CA GLN A 21 -8.60 -0.91 -38.39
C GLN A 21 -8.08 -2.34 -38.29
N GLU A 22 -8.97 -3.33 -38.11
CA GLU A 22 -8.61 -4.75 -38.09
C GLU A 22 -7.87 -5.18 -39.37
N PHE A 23 -8.36 -4.76 -40.51
CA PHE A 23 -7.76 -5.12 -41.78
C PHE A 23 -6.36 -4.56 -41.96
N PHE A 24 -6.14 -3.27 -41.69
CA PHE A 24 -4.80 -2.67 -41.77
C PHE A 24 -3.85 -3.22 -40.69
N ALA A 25 -4.36 -3.50 -39.48
CA ALA A 25 -3.57 -4.10 -38.40
C ALA A 25 -3.12 -5.54 -38.73
N SER A 26 -3.92 -6.30 -39.51
CA SER A 26 -3.56 -7.64 -39.97
C SER A 26 -2.45 -7.65 -41.04
N GLN A 27 -2.11 -6.48 -41.64
CA GLN A 27 -1.16 -6.36 -42.72
C GLN A 27 -0.15 -5.21 -42.47
N PRO A 28 0.65 -5.29 -41.41
CA PRO A 28 1.59 -4.24 -41.07
C PRO A 28 2.66 -4.05 -42.19
N GLY A 29 2.92 -2.81 -42.55
CA GLY A 29 3.91 -2.46 -43.58
C GLY A 29 3.47 -2.62 -45.03
N VAL A 30 2.31 -3.23 -45.30
CA VAL A 30 1.80 -3.43 -46.66
C VAL A 30 1.06 -2.17 -47.12
N THR A 31 1.39 -1.68 -48.35
CA THR A 31 0.63 -0.62 -48.99
C THR A 31 -0.56 -1.24 -49.71
N LEU A 32 -1.77 -0.85 -49.32
CA LEU A 32 -3.04 -1.38 -49.83
C LEU A 32 -3.73 -0.34 -50.71
N SER A 33 -4.14 -0.76 -51.91
CA SER A 33 -4.90 0.10 -52.81
C SER A 33 -6.41 0.08 -52.42
N PHE A 34 -7.17 1.08 -52.84
CA PHE A 34 -8.62 1.09 -52.71
C PHE A 34 -9.27 -0.20 -53.24
N LYS A 35 -8.72 -0.73 -54.36
CA LYS A 35 -9.22 -1.95 -54.99
C LYS A 35 -9.05 -3.16 -54.08
N ASP A 36 -7.90 -3.26 -53.40
CA ASP A 36 -7.61 -4.36 -52.48
C ASP A 36 -8.50 -4.29 -51.24
N ILE A 37 -8.64 -3.08 -50.67
CA ILE A 37 -9.45 -2.82 -49.48
C ILE A 37 -10.95 -3.12 -49.75
N PHE A 38 -11.48 -2.61 -50.88
CA PHE A 38 -12.88 -2.83 -51.24
C PHE A 38 -13.18 -4.29 -51.51
N ARG A 39 -12.25 -5.04 -52.10
CA ARG A 39 -12.38 -6.48 -52.29
C ARG A 39 -12.33 -7.24 -51.00
N ALA A 40 -11.38 -6.98 -50.17
CA ALA A 40 -11.20 -7.69 -48.87
C ALA A 40 -12.37 -7.48 -47.91
N LEU A 41 -12.90 -6.25 -47.88
CA LEU A 41 -13.99 -5.90 -46.94
C LEU A 41 -15.38 -6.03 -47.58
N HIS A 42 -15.49 -6.58 -48.82
CA HIS A 42 -16.75 -6.75 -49.58
C HIS A 42 -17.57 -5.46 -49.65
N LEU A 43 -16.90 -4.33 -50.02
CA LEU A 43 -17.55 -3.02 -50.15
C LEU A 43 -18.07 -2.86 -51.59
N ASP A 44 -19.20 -3.50 -51.90
CA ASP A 44 -19.64 -3.62 -53.31
C ASP A 44 -20.44 -2.41 -53.81
N THR A 45 -21.00 -1.58 -52.92
CA THR A 45 -21.85 -0.44 -53.29
C THR A 45 -21.08 0.86 -53.31
N HIS A 46 -21.42 1.76 -54.29
CA HIS A 46 -20.78 3.07 -54.36
C HIS A 46 -20.82 3.90 -53.06
N PRO A 47 -21.96 3.96 -52.32
CA PRO A 47 -22.00 4.68 -51.06
C PRO A 47 -21.08 4.11 -49.97
N LEU A 48 -20.88 2.77 -49.91
CA LEU A 48 -19.94 2.16 -48.96
C LEU A 48 -18.50 2.41 -49.33
N LYS A 49 -18.18 2.43 -50.61
CA LYS A 49 -16.83 2.79 -51.11
C LYS A 49 -16.46 4.24 -50.78
N MET A 50 -17.39 5.18 -51.02
CA MET A 50 -17.18 6.58 -50.63
C MET A 50 -17.01 6.74 -49.11
N LEU A 51 -17.86 6.10 -48.35
CA LEU A 51 -17.75 6.11 -46.87
C LEU A 51 -16.41 5.55 -46.40
N ALA A 52 -15.89 4.51 -47.06
CA ALA A 52 -14.58 3.95 -46.73
C ALA A 52 -13.45 4.90 -47.09
N ILE A 53 -13.50 5.58 -48.24
CA ILE A 53 -12.52 6.58 -48.62
C ILE A 53 -12.49 7.71 -47.59
N ASP A 54 -13.65 8.31 -47.29
CA ASP A 54 -13.78 9.37 -46.30
C ASP A 54 -13.23 8.94 -44.93
N THR A 55 -13.52 7.68 -44.52
CA THR A 55 -13.03 7.13 -43.28
C THR A 55 -11.50 6.95 -43.29
N MET A 56 -10.92 6.46 -44.39
CA MET A 56 -9.48 6.28 -44.50
C MET A 56 -8.74 7.63 -44.58
N GLU A 57 -9.35 8.65 -45.18
CA GLU A 57 -8.79 10.01 -45.19
C GLU A 57 -8.80 10.60 -43.75
N GLU A 58 -9.87 10.41 -42.99
CA GLU A 58 -9.90 10.77 -41.56
C GLU A 58 -8.84 10.00 -40.76
N MET A 59 -8.69 8.68 -41.00
CA MET A 59 -7.65 7.87 -40.37
C MET A 59 -6.22 8.31 -40.74
N ALA A 60 -6.01 8.82 -41.94
CA ALA A 60 -4.74 9.37 -42.35
C ALA A 60 -4.49 10.76 -41.74
N TRP A 61 -5.52 11.58 -41.62
CA TRP A 61 -5.45 12.86 -40.87
C TRP A 61 -5.10 12.66 -39.40
N ASP A 62 -5.55 11.55 -38.83
CA ASP A 62 -5.28 11.16 -37.45
C ASP A 62 -3.97 10.38 -37.27
N ASP A 63 -3.09 10.35 -38.29
CA ASP A 63 -1.81 9.63 -38.30
C ASP A 63 -1.93 8.08 -38.09
N TYR A 64 -3.13 7.51 -38.19
CA TYR A 64 -3.31 6.06 -38.12
C TYR A 64 -2.91 5.37 -39.42
N LEU A 65 -3.20 5.98 -40.55
CA LEU A 65 -2.76 5.54 -41.86
C LEU A 65 -1.77 6.58 -42.48
N ALA A 66 -0.75 6.09 -43.16
CA ALA A 66 0.06 6.89 -44.03
C ALA A 66 -0.53 6.84 -45.44
N LYS A 67 -0.92 7.99 -46.01
CA LYS A 67 -1.33 8.10 -47.40
C LYS A 67 -0.10 7.98 -48.29
N VAL A 68 0.02 6.89 -49.04
CA VAL A 68 1.18 6.60 -49.88
C VAL A 68 0.97 7.20 -51.31
N SER A 69 -0.28 7.17 -51.79
CA SER A 69 -0.72 7.82 -53.03
C SER A 69 -2.20 8.18 -52.91
N ASP A 70 -2.77 8.82 -53.93
CA ASP A 70 -4.18 9.22 -53.95
C ASP A 70 -5.14 8.03 -53.79
N ASN A 71 -4.70 6.81 -54.13
CA ASN A 71 -5.53 5.60 -54.10
C ASN A 71 -4.98 4.50 -53.20
N SER A 72 -3.98 4.78 -52.36
CA SER A 72 -3.37 3.77 -51.51
C SER A 72 -2.97 4.29 -50.13
N TYR A 73 -3.16 3.45 -49.19
CA TYR A 73 -2.82 3.69 -47.79
C TYR A 73 -1.98 2.54 -47.24
N ARG A 74 -1.23 2.83 -46.21
CA ARG A 74 -0.47 1.88 -45.42
C ARG A 74 -0.70 2.19 -43.96
N LEU A 75 -0.73 1.15 -43.10
CA LEU A 75 -0.70 1.37 -41.66
C LEU A 75 0.51 2.23 -41.32
N ASN A 76 0.31 3.32 -40.62
CA ASN A 76 1.42 4.15 -40.21
C ASN A 76 2.33 3.35 -39.27
N GLN A 77 3.57 3.09 -39.68
CA GLN A 77 4.55 2.32 -38.88
C GLN A 77 4.98 3.04 -37.60
N SER A 78 4.57 4.28 -37.43
CA SER A 78 4.72 5.02 -36.19
C SER A 78 3.58 4.80 -35.18
N ILE A 79 2.78 3.72 -35.28
CA ILE A 79 1.96 3.29 -34.14
C ILE A 79 2.93 2.87 -33.07
N GLN A 80 3.24 3.84 -32.23
CA GLN A 80 4.10 3.64 -31.07
C GLN A 80 3.36 2.71 -30.12
N VAL A 81 3.79 1.46 -30.07
CA VAL A 81 3.41 0.55 -28.99
C VAL A 81 4.02 1.13 -27.74
N MET A 82 3.21 1.38 -26.76
CA MET A 82 3.58 2.00 -25.48
C MET A 82 3.22 1.08 -24.34
N GLU A 83 3.92 1.25 -23.25
CA GLU A 83 3.63 0.55 -22.00
C GLU A 83 3.12 1.54 -20.96
N GLY A 84 2.30 1.05 -20.03
CA GLY A 84 1.77 1.88 -18.96
C GLY A 84 0.91 1.14 -17.95
N LYS A 85 0.54 1.87 -16.92
CA LYS A 85 -0.29 1.36 -15.82
C LYS A 85 -1.77 1.59 -16.14
N PHE A 86 -2.55 0.51 -16.10
CA PHE A 86 -3.99 0.56 -16.30
C PHE A 86 -4.71 1.03 -15.02
N VAL A 87 -5.66 1.95 -15.19
CA VAL A 87 -6.50 2.48 -14.10
C VAL A 87 -7.95 2.16 -14.41
N ARG A 88 -8.52 1.22 -13.67
CA ARG A 88 -9.93 0.83 -13.79
C ARG A 88 -10.82 1.75 -12.96
N LYS A 89 -11.95 2.16 -13.51
CA LYS A 89 -12.94 2.98 -12.82
C LYS A 89 -14.31 2.30 -12.80
N PRO A 90 -15.09 2.42 -11.71
CA PRO A 90 -16.41 1.78 -11.58
C PRO A 90 -17.40 2.18 -12.67
N ASN A 91 -17.26 3.36 -13.24
CA ASN A 91 -18.13 3.89 -14.31
C ASN A 91 -17.71 3.46 -15.72
N GLY A 92 -16.74 2.53 -15.87
CA GLY A 92 -16.23 2.04 -17.16
C GLY A 92 -15.41 3.05 -17.97
N LYS A 93 -15.15 4.25 -17.43
CA LYS A 93 -14.25 5.25 -18.03
C LYS A 93 -12.83 4.99 -17.57
N ASN A 94 -12.27 3.88 -18.01
CA ASN A 94 -10.92 3.47 -17.65
C ASN A 94 -9.87 4.35 -18.33
N SER A 95 -8.63 4.25 -17.86
CA SER A 95 -7.50 4.95 -18.47
C SER A 95 -6.22 4.14 -18.36
N VAL A 96 -5.23 4.45 -19.18
CA VAL A 96 -3.86 3.99 -19.03
C VAL A 96 -2.96 5.20 -18.80
N ILE A 97 -2.04 5.08 -17.87
CA ILE A 97 -1.01 6.10 -17.58
C ILE A 97 0.28 5.58 -18.22
N PRO A 98 0.75 6.21 -19.31
CA PRO A 98 1.98 5.79 -19.98
C PRO A 98 3.19 5.92 -19.06
N GLU A 99 4.20 5.07 -19.25
CA GLU A 99 5.49 5.24 -18.58
C GLU A 99 6.10 6.61 -18.89
N GLY A 100 6.64 7.25 -17.85
CA GLY A 100 7.24 8.60 -17.97
C GLY A 100 6.23 9.75 -18.16
N SER A 101 4.92 9.49 -18.01
CA SER A 101 3.86 10.50 -18.10
C SER A 101 2.90 10.42 -16.90
N GLU A 102 2.42 11.56 -16.44
CA GLU A 102 1.36 11.63 -15.44
C GLU A 102 -0.06 11.79 -16.05
N LYS A 103 -0.14 11.95 -17.38
CA LYS A 103 -1.41 12.22 -18.06
C LYS A 103 -2.12 10.93 -18.44
N PRO A 104 -3.29 10.64 -17.85
CA PRO A 104 -4.07 9.46 -18.18
C PRO A 104 -4.68 9.58 -19.59
N ILE A 105 -4.66 8.46 -20.33
CA ILE A 105 -5.27 8.32 -21.65
C ILE A 105 -6.50 7.44 -21.50
N PHE A 106 -7.63 7.89 -22.03
CA PHE A 106 -8.91 7.17 -21.93
C PHE A 106 -8.85 5.81 -22.64
N VAL A 107 -9.43 4.77 -21.97
CA VAL A 107 -9.64 3.43 -22.51
C VAL A 107 -11.08 3.01 -22.24
N SER A 108 -11.86 2.75 -23.28
CA SER A 108 -13.20 2.21 -23.09
C SER A 108 -13.17 0.76 -22.62
N GLU A 109 -14.23 0.29 -21.96
CA GLU A 109 -14.30 -1.09 -21.41
C GLU A 109 -14.03 -2.15 -22.50
N ARG A 110 -14.58 -1.99 -23.68
CA ARG A 110 -14.36 -2.92 -24.81
C ARG A 110 -12.92 -2.97 -25.31
N ASN A 111 -12.13 -1.89 -25.09
CA ASN A 111 -10.74 -1.76 -25.50
C ASN A 111 -9.76 -2.07 -24.35
N SER A 112 -10.27 -2.49 -23.18
CA SER A 112 -9.47 -2.76 -21.98
C SER A 112 -8.82 -4.14 -21.96
N MET A 113 -9.24 -5.07 -22.83
CA MET A 113 -8.79 -6.46 -22.83
C MET A 113 -8.94 -7.15 -21.47
N GLY A 114 -9.91 -6.71 -20.63
CA GLY A 114 -10.07 -7.23 -19.28
C GLY A 114 -8.95 -6.85 -18.31
N ALA A 115 -8.22 -5.77 -18.57
CA ALA A 115 -7.22 -5.24 -17.66
C ALA A 115 -7.87 -4.79 -16.35
N LEU A 116 -7.20 -5.05 -15.24
CA LEU A 116 -7.60 -4.69 -13.90
C LEU A 116 -6.84 -3.47 -13.40
N ASN A 117 -7.31 -2.88 -12.32
CA ASN A 117 -6.66 -1.71 -11.75
C ASN A 117 -5.22 -2.02 -11.31
N GLY A 118 -4.27 -1.28 -11.85
CA GLY A 118 -2.85 -1.42 -11.55
C GLY A 118 -2.07 -2.33 -12.49
N ASP A 119 -2.74 -3.06 -13.41
CA ASP A 119 -2.05 -3.92 -14.39
C ASP A 119 -1.08 -3.10 -15.24
N HIS A 120 0.08 -3.70 -15.53
CA HIS A 120 1.02 -3.18 -16.52
C HIS A 120 0.61 -3.72 -17.90
N VAL A 121 0.32 -2.81 -18.82
CA VAL A 121 -0.24 -3.14 -20.11
C VAL A 121 0.53 -2.52 -21.25
N GLU A 122 0.55 -3.25 -22.35
CA GLU A 122 0.94 -2.73 -23.66
C GLU A 122 -0.29 -2.17 -24.37
N PHE A 123 -0.20 -0.99 -24.92
CA PHE A 123 -1.32 -0.34 -25.59
C PHE A 123 -0.90 0.47 -26.82
N THR A 124 -1.87 0.75 -27.68
CA THR A 124 -1.72 1.64 -28.83
C THR A 124 -2.81 2.70 -28.82
N PHE A 125 -2.58 3.81 -29.49
CA PHE A 125 -3.61 4.81 -29.71
C PHE A 125 -4.58 4.37 -30.81
N LEU A 126 -5.87 4.59 -30.54
CA LEU A 126 -6.88 4.48 -31.58
C LEU A 126 -6.99 5.79 -32.39
N ALA A 127 -7.37 5.67 -33.65
CA ALA A 127 -7.70 6.84 -34.49
C ALA A 127 -8.76 7.72 -33.81
N ARG A 128 -8.53 9.03 -33.79
CA ARG A 128 -9.40 9.99 -33.11
C ARG A 128 -10.82 9.96 -33.65
N ARG A 129 -11.80 9.92 -32.75
CA ARG A 129 -13.20 10.18 -33.09
C ARG A 129 -13.47 11.69 -33.09
N LYS A 130 -14.62 12.08 -33.67
CA LYS A 130 -15.12 13.47 -33.86
C LYS A 130 -14.92 14.46 -32.72
N ASN A 131 -14.62 14.00 -31.48
CA ASN A 131 -14.49 14.83 -30.29
C ASN A 131 -13.05 15.07 -29.82
N HIS A 132 -12.04 14.78 -30.63
CA HIS A 132 -10.61 15.02 -30.35
C HIS A 132 -10.04 14.38 -29.06
N ILE A 133 -10.75 13.45 -28.42
CA ILE A 133 -10.26 12.75 -27.22
C ILE A 133 -9.38 11.59 -27.70
N LYS A 134 -8.12 11.58 -27.27
CA LYS A 134 -7.24 10.43 -27.49
C LYS A 134 -7.81 9.22 -26.72
N GLU A 135 -8.04 8.13 -27.41
CA GLU A 135 -8.45 6.85 -26.85
C GLU A 135 -7.35 5.82 -27.12
N ALA A 136 -7.07 4.96 -26.15
CA ALA A 136 -6.13 3.87 -26.30
C ALA A 136 -6.85 2.51 -26.26
N GLN A 137 -6.22 1.53 -26.88
CA GLN A 137 -6.59 0.13 -26.85
C GLN A 137 -5.47 -0.67 -26.22
N VAL A 138 -5.79 -1.47 -25.23
CA VAL A 138 -4.86 -2.45 -24.64
C VAL A 138 -4.69 -3.60 -25.63
N ASN A 139 -3.43 -3.88 -25.99
CA ASN A 139 -3.08 -4.97 -26.90
C ASN A 139 -2.72 -6.24 -26.12
N ARG A 140 -2.08 -6.05 -24.98
CA ARG A 140 -1.61 -7.16 -24.15
C ARG A 140 -1.47 -6.71 -22.69
N ILE A 141 -1.78 -7.62 -21.76
CA ILE A 141 -1.45 -7.45 -20.34
C ILE A 141 -0.06 -8.06 -20.15
N ILE A 142 0.91 -7.21 -19.78
CA ILE A 142 2.31 -7.61 -19.58
C ILE A 142 2.44 -8.27 -18.22
N GLU A 143 1.90 -7.59 -17.18
CA GLU A 143 1.96 -8.04 -15.81
C GLU A 143 0.66 -7.71 -15.07
N ARG A 144 0.15 -8.66 -14.32
CA ARG A 144 -1.00 -8.46 -13.45
C ARG A 144 -0.56 -7.82 -12.13
N ALA A 145 -1.22 -6.75 -11.73
CA ALA A 145 -0.97 -6.11 -10.44
C ALA A 145 -1.34 -7.01 -9.26
N LYS A 146 -2.33 -7.89 -9.43
CA LYS A 146 -2.82 -8.83 -8.42
C LYS A 146 -3.28 -10.13 -9.09
N ASP A 147 -3.03 -11.23 -8.41
CA ASP A 147 -3.56 -12.56 -8.76
C ASP A 147 -4.62 -13.04 -7.76
N SER A 148 -4.77 -12.34 -6.63
CA SER A 148 -5.60 -12.78 -5.51
C SER A 148 -6.63 -11.72 -5.14
N PHE A 149 -7.85 -12.15 -4.86
CA PHE A 149 -9.02 -11.29 -4.63
C PHE A 149 -9.81 -11.76 -3.42
N VAL A 150 -10.35 -10.79 -2.69
CA VAL A 150 -11.23 -11.04 -1.54
C VAL A 150 -12.67 -10.84 -1.95
N GLY A 151 -13.53 -11.72 -1.48
CA GLY A 151 -14.97 -11.63 -1.72
C GLY A 151 -15.75 -12.58 -0.84
N ARG A 152 -17.04 -12.65 -1.12
CA ARG A 152 -17.98 -13.53 -0.43
C ARG A 152 -18.21 -14.79 -1.25
N LEU A 153 -18.10 -15.96 -0.61
CA LEU A 153 -18.42 -17.22 -1.24
C LEU A 153 -19.94 -17.42 -1.40
N LYS A 154 -20.32 -17.93 -2.53
CA LYS A 154 -21.66 -18.49 -2.81
C LYS A 154 -21.46 -19.90 -3.33
N VAL A 155 -21.94 -20.90 -2.57
CA VAL A 155 -21.74 -22.32 -2.86
C VAL A 155 -23.04 -22.93 -3.34
N ASP A 156 -23.07 -23.42 -4.58
CA ASP A 156 -24.15 -24.18 -5.18
C ASP A 156 -23.81 -25.68 -5.23
N LYS A 157 -24.75 -26.53 -5.74
CA LYS A 157 -24.59 -27.99 -5.75
C LYS A 157 -23.30 -28.46 -6.41
N ASP A 158 -22.91 -27.87 -7.53
CA ASP A 158 -21.80 -28.37 -8.37
C ASP A 158 -20.63 -27.41 -8.46
N ILE A 159 -20.82 -26.13 -8.16
CA ILE A 159 -19.86 -25.07 -8.36
C ILE A 159 -19.96 -24.04 -7.23
N ALA A 160 -18.89 -23.32 -6.98
CA ALA A 160 -18.90 -22.17 -6.10
C ALA A 160 -18.43 -20.92 -6.84
N TYR A 161 -18.78 -19.77 -6.31
CA TYR A 161 -18.41 -18.47 -6.85
C TYR A 161 -17.86 -17.59 -5.75
N LEU A 162 -16.83 -16.81 -6.08
CA LEU A 162 -16.48 -15.65 -5.28
C LEU A 162 -17.20 -14.43 -5.87
N VAL A 163 -18.05 -13.83 -5.07
CA VAL A 163 -18.70 -12.56 -5.41
C VAL A 163 -17.81 -11.42 -4.98
N THR A 164 -17.23 -10.74 -5.95
CA THR A 164 -16.39 -9.55 -5.75
C THR A 164 -17.20 -8.29 -6.01
N PRO A 165 -16.78 -7.11 -5.52
CA PRO A 165 -17.34 -5.83 -5.97
C PRO A 165 -17.29 -5.69 -7.51
N SER A 166 -18.29 -5.06 -8.11
CA SER A 166 -18.44 -4.96 -9.57
C SER A 166 -17.36 -4.11 -10.26
N ASP A 167 -16.65 -3.29 -9.50
CA ASP A 167 -15.52 -2.49 -9.95
C ASP A 167 -14.21 -3.30 -10.09
N VAL A 168 -14.18 -4.51 -9.52
CA VAL A 168 -13.02 -5.42 -9.64
C VAL A 168 -13.18 -6.32 -10.87
N PHE A 169 -14.28 -7.06 -10.94
CA PHE A 169 -14.61 -7.92 -12.08
C PHE A 169 -16.06 -7.72 -12.54
N ALA A 170 -16.28 -7.77 -13.85
CA ALA A 170 -17.62 -7.75 -14.42
C ALA A 170 -18.42 -9.05 -14.11
N HIS A 171 -17.71 -10.14 -13.85
CA HIS A 171 -18.27 -11.47 -13.58
C HIS A 171 -17.69 -12.05 -12.30
N ASN A 172 -18.45 -12.91 -11.61
CA ASN A 172 -17.97 -13.63 -10.44
C ASN A 172 -16.83 -14.61 -10.82
N ILE A 173 -15.91 -14.83 -9.87
CA ILE A 173 -14.83 -15.81 -10.03
C ILE A 173 -15.41 -17.20 -9.77
N ILE A 174 -15.25 -18.10 -10.71
CA ILE A 174 -15.70 -19.49 -10.62
C ILE A 174 -14.70 -20.29 -9.78
N ILE A 175 -15.18 -21.09 -8.82
CA ILE A 175 -14.35 -21.91 -7.96
C ILE A 175 -14.80 -23.39 -8.09
N PRO A 176 -13.99 -24.26 -8.69
CA PRO A 176 -14.25 -25.70 -8.67
C PRO A 176 -14.35 -26.23 -7.22
N LYS A 177 -15.31 -27.08 -6.91
CA LYS A 177 -15.53 -27.58 -5.53
C LYS A 177 -14.27 -28.17 -4.87
N ARG A 178 -13.44 -28.88 -5.63
CA ARG A 178 -12.15 -29.43 -5.14
C ARG A 178 -11.18 -28.36 -4.66
N LYS A 179 -11.39 -27.10 -5.06
CA LYS A 179 -10.53 -25.94 -4.73
C LYS A 179 -11.17 -24.98 -3.72
N LEU A 180 -12.28 -25.40 -3.08
CA LEU A 180 -13.05 -24.58 -2.15
C LEU A 180 -12.46 -24.54 -0.73
N LYS A 181 -11.55 -25.44 -0.38
CA LYS A 181 -10.93 -25.55 0.97
C LYS A 181 -11.92 -25.53 2.16
N GLY A 182 -13.10 -26.13 1.97
CA GLY A 182 -14.11 -26.22 3.02
C GLY A 182 -14.91 -24.93 3.26
N GLY A 183 -14.72 -23.89 2.44
CA GLY A 183 -15.50 -22.65 2.52
C GLY A 183 -16.99 -22.90 2.32
N LYS A 184 -17.82 -22.12 2.99
CA LYS A 184 -19.28 -22.19 2.96
C LYS A 184 -19.87 -20.94 2.35
N THR A 185 -21.16 -21.00 2.00
CA THR A 185 -21.90 -19.81 1.57
C THR A 185 -21.83 -18.74 2.66
N ASP A 186 -21.63 -17.50 2.25
CA ASP A 186 -21.46 -16.30 3.06
C ASP A 186 -20.12 -16.17 3.81
N ASP A 187 -19.21 -17.15 3.69
CA ASP A 187 -17.83 -16.94 4.13
C ASP A 187 -17.14 -15.86 3.28
N LYS A 188 -16.33 -15.04 3.91
CA LYS A 188 -15.30 -14.25 3.27
C LYS A 188 -14.11 -15.13 2.96
N ALA A 189 -13.56 -15.03 1.77
CA ALA A 189 -12.42 -15.82 1.35
C ALA A 189 -11.47 -15.02 0.46
N VAL A 190 -10.20 -15.43 0.51
CA VAL A 190 -9.17 -14.99 -0.44
C VAL A 190 -9.05 -16.07 -1.52
N VAL A 191 -9.22 -15.66 -2.77
CA VAL A 191 -9.18 -16.54 -3.94
C VAL A 191 -8.10 -16.09 -4.88
N ARG A 192 -7.21 -16.99 -5.27
CA ARG A 192 -6.20 -16.76 -6.30
C ARG A 192 -6.73 -17.20 -7.66
N ILE A 193 -6.54 -16.37 -8.67
CA ILE A 193 -6.89 -16.73 -10.06
C ILE A 193 -5.89 -17.75 -10.58
N ILE A 194 -6.40 -18.80 -11.20
CA ILE A 194 -5.62 -19.87 -11.83
C ILE A 194 -5.82 -19.88 -13.35
N GLU A 195 -6.97 -19.37 -13.82
CA GLU A 195 -7.24 -19.20 -15.23
C GLU A 195 -7.92 -17.84 -15.42
N TRP A 196 -7.32 -16.98 -16.23
CA TRP A 196 -7.84 -15.66 -16.55
C TRP A 196 -8.92 -15.76 -17.63
N PRO A 197 -9.86 -14.77 -17.70
CA PRO A 197 -10.85 -14.73 -18.78
C PRO A 197 -10.17 -14.65 -20.15
N ASP A 198 -10.76 -15.34 -21.12
CA ASP A 198 -10.38 -15.32 -22.53
C ASP A 198 -11.60 -15.06 -23.44
N GLU A 199 -11.47 -15.26 -24.75
CA GLU A 199 -12.55 -15.06 -25.71
C GLU A 199 -13.70 -16.06 -25.50
N GLU A 200 -13.42 -17.28 -25.04
CA GLU A 200 -14.40 -18.36 -24.82
C GLU A 200 -15.01 -18.28 -23.41
N ASN A 201 -14.18 -17.99 -22.39
CA ASN A 201 -14.58 -17.94 -20.99
C ASN A 201 -14.48 -16.53 -20.41
N LYS A 202 -15.62 -15.88 -20.24
CA LYS A 202 -15.68 -14.52 -19.69
C LYS A 202 -15.47 -14.42 -18.17
N SER A 203 -15.62 -15.53 -17.44
CA SER A 203 -15.44 -15.59 -15.99
C SER A 203 -14.11 -16.20 -15.63
N PRO A 204 -13.31 -15.55 -14.76
CA PRO A 204 -12.06 -16.13 -14.26
C PRO A 204 -12.33 -17.37 -13.41
N ILE A 205 -11.39 -18.33 -13.42
CA ILE A 205 -11.43 -19.50 -12.55
C ILE A 205 -10.38 -19.32 -11.45
N GLY A 206 -10.77 -19.57 -10.20
CA GLY A 206 -9.90 -19.39 -9.03
C GLY A 206 -9.88 -20.58 -8.09
N GLU A 207 -8.95 -20.50 -7.14
CA GLU A 207 -8.85 -21.42 -6.01
C GLU A 207 -8.86 -20.64 -4.69
N VAL A 208 -9.59 -21.11 -3.69
CA VAL A 208 -9.56 -20.54 -2.36
C VAL A 208 -8.17 -20.78 -1.77
N ILE A 209 -7.44 -19.73 -1.42
CA ILE A 209 -6.18 -19.82 -0.69
C ILE A 209 -6.37 -19.68 0.81
N ASP A 210 -7.39 -18.95 1.23
CA ASP A 210 -7.76 -18.80 2.64
C ASP A 210 -9.25 -18.54 2.83
N VAL A 211 -9.85 -19.12 3.87
CA VAL A 211 -11.20 -18.84 4.34
C VAL A 211 -11.09 -17.99 5.59
N LEU A 212 -11.55 -16.75 5.51
CA LEU A 212 -11.40 -15.77 6.59
C LEU A 212 -12.44 -15.95 7.70
N GLY A 213 -13.62 -16.48 7.35
CA GLY A 213 -14.74 -16.71 8.26
C GLY A 213 -16.05 -16.11 7.78
N GLN A 214 -17.06 -16.11 8.66
CA GLN A 214 -18.41 -15.63 8.34
C GLN A 214 -18.45 -14.10 8.20
N LYS A 215 -19.18 -13.65 7.18
CA LYS A 215 -19.40 -12.22 6.94
C LYS A 215 -20.03 -11.56 8.17
N GLY A 216 -19.52 -10.39 8.55
CA GLY A 216 -20.05 -9.55 9.63
C GLY A 216 -19.36 -9.74 10.99
N GLU A 217 -18.46 -10.70 11.12
CA GLU A 217 -17.55 -10.79 12.24
C GLU A 217 -16.43 -9.75 12.09
N ASN A 218 -16.15 -8.97 13.14
CA ASN A 218 -15.18 -7.87 13.06
C ASN A 218 -13.80 -8.34 12.58
N ASP A 219 -13.27 -9.42 13.14
CA ASP A 219 -11.99 -10.01 12.74
C ASP A 219 -11.96 -10.39 11.26
N VAL A 220 -13.05 -10.93 10.74
CA VAL A 220 -13.18 -11.34 9.35
C VAL A 220 -13.21 -10.13 8.42
N GLU A 221 -13.93 -9.08 8.80
CA GLU A 221 -13.98 -7.85 7.98
C GLU A 221 -12.61 -7.15 7.97
N MET A 222 -11.91 -7.04 9.12
CA MET A 222 -10.57 -6.46 9.19
C MET A 222 -9.55 -7.27 8.39
N ASN A 223 -9.52 -8.59 8.54
CA ASN A 223 -8.66 -9.47 7.75
C ASN A 223 -8.98 -9.39 6.24
N SER A 224 -10.26 -9.19 5.89
CA SER A 224 -10.67 -8.98 4.49
C SER A 224 -10.09 -7.68 3.91
N ILE A 225 -10.09 -6.60 4.68
CA ILE A 225 -9.50 -5.32 4.28
C ILE A 225 -7.99 -5.50 4.07
N LEU A 226 -7.29 -6.09 5.03
CA LEU A 226 -5.84 -6.35 4.91
C LEU A 226 -5.53 -7.17 3.67
N ALA A 227 -6.23 -8.28 3.47
CA ALA A 227 -6.03 -9.15 2.30
C ALA A 227 -6.36 -8.43 0.98
N GLN A 228 -7.37 -7.56 0.94
CA GLN A 228 -7.72 -6.77 -0.24
C GLN A 228 -6.60 -5.82 -0.66
N TYR A 229 -5.88 -5.26 0.31
CA TYR A 229 -4.74 -4.38 0.06
C TYR A 229 -3.41 -5.14 -0.08
N GLY A 230 -3.44 -6.49 -0.02
CA GLY A 230 -2.23 -7.32 -0.11
C GLY A 230 -1.37 -7.25 1.16
N LEU A 231 -1.94 -6.78 2.26
CA LEU A 231 -1.27 -6.70 3.55
C LEU A 231 -1.35 -8.04 4.29
N PRO A 232 -0.30 -8.41 5.02
CA PRO A 232 -0.31 -9.63 5.81
C PRO A 232 -1.26 -9.48 7.01
N TYR A 233 -2.13 -10.45 7.23
CA TYR A 233 -3.09 -10.48 8.34
C TYR A 233 -2.87 -11.63 9.32
N LYS A 234 -1.92 -12.52 9.04
CA LYS A 234 -1.50 -13.61 9.93
C LYS A 234 -0.04 -13.98 9.68
N TYR A 235 0.61 -14.56 10.68
CA TYR A 235 1.95 -15.11 10.50
C TYR A 235 1.89 -16.55 9.96
N PRO A 236 2.90 -16.95 9.17
CA PRO A 236 3.14 -18.36 8.92
C PRO A 236 3.47 -19.09 10.25
N LYS A 237 2.92 -20.28 10.44
CA LYS A 237 3.09 -21.05 11.67
C LYS A 237 4.56 -21.29 12.04
N ASN A 238 5.41 -21.56 11.06
CA ASN A 238 6.84 -21.77 11.26
C ASN A 238 7.57 -20.52 11.77
N VAL A 239 7.08 -19.31 11.45
CA VAL A 239 7.59 -18.03 11.98
C VAL A 239 7.18 -17.86 13.44
N GLU A 240 5.91 -18.12 13.75
CA GLU A 240 5.40 -18.10 15.14
C GLU A 240 6.13 -19.13 16.01
N ASP A 241 6.29 -20.35 15.51
CA ASP A 241 7.02 -21.41 16.20
C ASP A 241 8.50 -21.05 16.46
N ALA A 242 9.13 -20.33 15.52
CA ALA A 242 10.49 -19.82 15.68
C ALA A 242 10.55 -18.71 16.74
N ALA A 243 9.63 -17.75 16.71
CA ALA A 243 9.56 -16.69 17.70
C ALA A 243 9.28 -17.25 19.13
N ASN A 244 8.45 -18.28 19.24
CA ASN A 244 8.14 -18.92 20.51
C ASN A 244 9.33 -19.67 21.14
N LYS A 245 10.36 -20.00 20.37
CA LYS A 245 11.59 -20.62 20.87
C LYS A 245 12.60 -19.62 21.40
N ILE A 246 12.43 -18.33 21.07
CA ILE A 246 13.33 -17.29 21.58
C ILE A 246 13.05 -17.10 23.08
N THR A 247 14.09 -17.27 23.88
CA THR A 247 14.05 -16.94 25.30
C THR A 247 14.33 -15.45 25.46
N GLY A 248 13.64 -14.77 26.33
CA GLY A 248 13.95 -13.38 26.68
C GLY A 248 15.03 -13.28 27.78
N GLU A 249 15.76 -14.36 28.03
CA GLU A 249 16.77 -14.42 29.09
C GLU A 249 18.02 -13.62 28.72
N ILE A 250 18.44 -12.73 29.61
CA ILE A 250 19.68 -11.96 29.49
C ILE A 250 20.77 -12.76 30.17
N THR A 251 21.84 -13.06 29.44
CA THR A 251 22.95 -13.89 29.93
C THR A 251 24.02 -13.07 30.64
N GLU A 252 24.86 -13.74 31.46
CA GLU A 252 26.02 -13.11 32.06
C GLU A 252 26.97 -12.47 31.03
N GLN A 253 27.02 -12.99 29.80
CA GLN A 253 27.80 -12.42 28.72
C GLN A 253 27.19 -11.11 28.23
N ASP A 254 25.88 -11.04 28.13
CA ASP A 254 25.18 -9.82 27.71
C ASP A 254 25.45 -8.68 28.68
N TYR A 255 25.45 -8.94 29.99
CA TYR A 255 25.79 -7.93 31.00
C TYR A 255 27.24 -7.43 30.88
N LYS A 256 28.21 -8.28 30.53
CA LYS A 256 29.61 -7.92 30.40
C LYS A 256 29.92 -7.08 29.15
N GLU A 257 29.14 -7.29 28.10
CA GLU A 257 29.36 -6.62 26.81
C GLU A 257 28.58 -5.31 26.67
N ARG A 258 27.77 -4.95 27.69
CA ARG A 258 26.85 -3.81 27.63
C ARG A 258 27.10 -2.83 28.77
N GLU A 259 26.84 -1.54 28.52
CA GLU A 259 26.82 -0.55 29.60
C GLU A 259 25.55 -0.74 30.45
N ASP A 260 25.72 -0.65 31.76
CA ASP A 260 24.63 -0.83 32.73
C ASP A 260 23.92 0.48 33.03
N PHE A 261 22.67 0.57 32.64
CA PHE A 261 21.77 1.70 32.88
C PHE A 261 20.57 1.34 33.78
N ARG A 262 20.62 0.22 34.47
CA ARG A 262 19.51 -0.26 35.31
C ARG A 262 19.21 0.66 36.51
N ASP A 263 20.20 1.35 37.01
CA ASP A 263 20.09 2.28 38.16
C ASP A 263 19.86 3.74 37.71
N VAL A 264 19.84 4.02 36.42
CA VAL A 264 19.59 5.35 35.88
C VAL A 264 18.08 5.50 35.62
N PHE A 265 17.46 6.59 36.09
CA PHE A 265 16.07 6.87 35.83
C PHE A 265 15.78 6.75 34.33
N THR A 266 14.91 5.84 33.98
CA THR A 266 14.51 5.52 32.62
C THR A 266 12.99 5.39 32.52
N CYS A 267 12.38 5.92 31.48
CA CYS A 267 10.93 5.81 31.24
C CYS A 267 10.62 5.67 29.77
N THR A 268 9.45 5.11 29.47
CA THR A 268 8.81 5.18 28.15
C THR A 268 7.64 6.14 28.20
N ILE A 269 7.31 6.81 27.07
CA ILE A 269 6.20 7.77 26.95
C ILE A 269 5.47 7.45 25.64
N ASP A 270 4.29 6.85 25.76
CA ASP A 270 3.59 6.19 24.66
C ASP A 270 2.08 6.46 24.64
N PRO A 271 1.37 6.19 23.55
CA PRO A 271 -0.09 6.19 23.52
C PRO A 271 -0.68 5.27 24.60
N LYS A 272 -1.90 5.58 25.05
CA LYS A 272 -2.57 4.84 26.13
C LYS A 272 -2.65 3.33 25.90
N ASP A 273 -2.87 2.90 24.67
CA ASP A 273 -3.12 1.53 24.23
C ASP A 273 -1.86 0.82 23.69
N ALA A 274 -0.70 1.49 23.64
CA ALA A 274 0.55 0.90 23.20
C ALA A 274 0.97 -0.28 24.09
N LYS A 275 1.54 -1.32 23.47
CA LYS A 275 2.09 -2.52 24.10
C LYS A 275 3.54 -2.79 23.68
N ASP A 276 3.94 -2.22 22.59
CA ASP A 276 5.24 -2.28 21.91
C ASP A 276 6.04 -1.02 22.23
N PHE A 277 6.74 -1.03 23.39
CA PHE A 277 7.57 0.11 23.80
C PHE A 277 8.92 -0.04 23.15
N ASP A 278 9.09 0.57 21.98
CA ASP A 278 10.29 0.44 21.17
C ASP A 278 11.42 1.37 21.62
N ASP A 279 11.09 2.49 22.26
CA ASP A 279 12.04 3.48 22.74
C ASP A 279 11.80 3.89 24.19
N ALA A 280 12.89 4.24 24.87
CA ALA A 280 12.90 4.77 26.22
C ALA A 280 13.91 5.91 26.35
N LEU A 281 13.64 6.78 27.31
CA LEU A 281 14.51 7.90 27.65
C LEU A 281 15.07 7.73 29.05
N SER A 282 16.37 7.92 29.22
CA SER A 282 16.98 8.04 30.54
C SER A 282 17.57 9.42 30.74
N ILE A 283 17.64 9.87 31.98
CA ILE A 283 18.29 11.13 32.36
C ILE A 283 18.93 11.08 33.73
N GLN A 284 20.12 11.60 33.81
CA GLN A 284 20.80 11.86 35.12
C GLN A 284 21.68 13.11 35.03
N LYS A 285 21.86 13.74 36.16
CA LYS A 285 22.78 14.89 36.26
C LYS A 285 24.21 14.39 36.55
N LEU A 286 25.20 14.93 35.82
CA LEU A 286 26.60 14.61 36.00
C LEU A 286 27.25 15.56 37.00
N ASP A 287 28.40 15.14 37.59
CA ASP A 287 29.16 15.94 38.57
C ASP A 287 29.65 17.28 38.01
N ASN A 288 29.90 17.35 36.70
CA ASN A 288 30.27 18.59 36.00
C ASN A 288 29.13 19.56 35.74
N GLY A 289 27.90 19.22 36.20
CA GLY A 289 26.70 20.03 36.03
C GLY A 289 25.98 19.86 34.71
N ASN A 290 26.47 19.06 33.78
CA ASN A 290 25.80 18.67 32.54
C ASN A 290 24.72 17.58 32.79
N TRP A 291 23.94 17.32 31.78
CA TRP A 291 22.95 16.25 31.79
C TRP A 291 23.41 15.09 30.89
N GLN A 292 23.37 13.88 31.40
CA GLN A 292 23.44 12.69 30.57
C GLN A 292 22.00 12.30 30.20
N VAL A 293 21.74 12.23 28.90
CA VAL A 293 20.47 11.79 28.37
C VAL A 293 20.68 10.57 27.47
N GLY A 294 20.02 9.47 27.78
CA GLY A 294 20.02 8.26 26.96
C GLY A 294 18.76 8.19 26.12
N VAL A 295 18.93 7.86 24.86
CA VAL A 295 17.86 7.40 23.97
C VAL A 295 18.12 5.93 23.70
N HIS A 296 17.23 5.09 24.22
CA HIS A 296 17.36 3.64 24.19
C HIS A 296 16.35 3.05 23.23
N ILE A 297 16.81 2.32 22.25
CA ILE A 297 15.95 1.58 21.30
C ILE A 297 16.08 0.09 21.62
N ALA A 298 14.97 -0.63 21.64
CA ALA A 298 14.96 -2.07 21.85
C ALA A 298 15.96 -2.78 20.91
N ASP A 299 16.87 -3.58 21.46
CA ASP A 299 17.89 -4.30 20.67
C ASP A 299 17.29 -5.53 19.99
N VAL A 300 16.44 -5.28 19.00
CA VAL A 300 15.75 -6.31 18.24
C VAL A 300 16.75 -7.22 17.51
N SER A 301 17.85 -6.67 17.05
CA SER A 301 18.89 -7.41 16.30
C SER A 301 19.61 -8.47 17.14
N HIS A 302 19.58 -8.36 18.45
CA HIS A 302 20.07 -9.40 19.35
C HIS A 302 19.23 -10.69 19.24
N TYR A 303 17.90 -10.55 19.07
CA TYR A 303 16.95 -11.67 19.03
C TYR A 303 16.62 -12.13 17.61
N VAL A 304 16.56 -11.20 16.66
CA VAL A 304 16.24 -11.44 15.25
C VAL A 304 17.49 -11.29 14.41
N THR A 305 18.19 -12.39 14.19
CA THR A 305 19.42 -12.39 13.41
C THR A 305 19.14 -12.32 11.92
N GLU A 306 20.04 -11.66 11.19
CA GLU A 306 19.96 -11.52 9.73
C GLU A 306 19.86 -12.89 9.03
N GLY A 307 18.96 -12.99 8.05
CA GLY A 307 18.71 -14.20 7.28
C GLY A 307 17.89 -15.28 8.01
N SER A 308 17.50 -15.06 9.27
CA SER A 308 16.60 -15.97 9.99
C SER A 308 15.21 -16.01 9.36
N ILE A 309 14.41 -17.00 9.74
CA ILE A 309 13.04 -17.12 9.23
C ILE A 309 12.16 -15.92 9.67
N ILE A 310 12.42 -15.38 10.84
CA ILE A 310 11.72 -14.20 11.38
C ILE A 310 12.14 -12.95 10.60
N ASP A 311 13.44 -12.77 10.38
CA ASP A 311 13.99 -11.67 9.61
C ASP A 311 13.43 -11.64 8.18
N LYS A 312 13.41 -12.78 7.49
CA LYS A 312 12.83 -12.90 6.14
C LYS A 312 11.34 -12.52 6.10
N GLU A 313 10.57 -12.89 7.13
CA GLU A 313 9.17 -12.48 7.22
C GLU A 313 9.05 -10.98 7.54
N ALA A 314 9.91 -10.43 8.40
CA ALA A 314 9.96 -9.00 8.70
C ALA A 314 10.29 -8.16 7.47
N VAL A 315 11.29 -8.57 6.68
CA VAL A 315 11.63 -7.93 5.39
C VAL A 315 10.43 -7.93 4.44
N LYS A 316 9.72 -9.06 4.35
CA LYS A 316 8.51 -9.17 3.50
C LYS A 316 7.39 -8.25 3.97
N ARG A 317 7.18 -8.09 5.29
CA ARG A 317 6.16 -7.19 5.87
C ARG A 317 6.54 -5.73 5.75
N ALA A 318 7.83 -5.43 5.89
CA ALA A 318 8.45 -4.11 5.83
C ALA A 318 8.04 -3.12 6.92
N THR A 319 6.84 -3.22 7.48
CA THR A 319 6.30 -2.31 8.50
C THR A 319 5.21 -2.99 9.34
N SER A 320 4.91 -2.43 10.49
CA SER A 320 3.67 -2.70 11.21
C SER A 320 2.51 -1.94 10.57
N VAL A 321 1.31 -2.52 10.59
CA VAL A 321 0.09 -1.93 10.02
C VAL A 321 -0.88 -1.63 11.17
N TYR A 322 -1.21 -0.34 11.32
CA TYR A 322 -2.13 0.12 12.35
C TYR A 322 -3.52 0.28 11.76
N LEU A 323 -4.48 -0.49 12.27
CA LEU A 323 -5.89 -0.38 11.97
C LEU A 323 -6.58 0.38 13.11
N VAL A 324 -7.85 0.69 12.92
CA VAL A 324 -8.64 1.45 13.90
C VAL A 324 -8.73 0.72 15.26
N ASP A 325 -8.82 -0.61 15.25
CA ASP A 325 -9.08 -1.45 16.43
C ASP A 325 -7.90 -2.36 16.81
N ARG A 326 -6.86 -2.46 15.97
CA ARG A 326 -5.72 -3.37 16.19
C ARG A 326 -4.49 -2.99 15.41
N THR A 327 -3.36 -3.52 15.84
CA THR A 327 -2.09 -3.47 15.10
C THR A 327 -1.74 -4.86 14.57
N ILE A 328 -1.31 -4.92 13.30
CA ILE A 328 -0.67 -6.11 12.73
C ILE A 328 0.84 -5.84 12.70
N PRO A 329 1.58 -6.35 13.65
CA PRO A 329 2.98 -5.96 13.82
C PRO A 329 3.88 -6.58 12.76
N MET A 330 5.02 -5.92 12.51
CA MET A 330 6.07 -6.43 11.61
C MET A 330 6.72 -7.70 12.15
N LEU A 331 6.90 -7.79 13.47
CA LEU A 331 7.44 -8.94 14.18
C LEU A 331 6.34 -9.66 14.98
N PRO A 332 6.43 -10.98 15.20
CA PRO A 332 5.49 -11.71 16.07
C PRO A 332 5.33 -11.04 17.43
N GLU A 333 4.09 -11.01 17.95
CA GLU A 333 3.74 -10.32 19.20
C GLU A 333 4.62 -10.71 20.40
N ARG A 334 5.06 -11.96 20.45
CA ARG A 334 6.01 -12.41 21.47
C ARG A 334 7.30 -11.57 21.50
N LEU A 335 7.75 -11.11 20.34
CA LEU A 335 8.93 -10.25 20.26
C LEU A 335 8.58 -8.78 20.51
N CYS A 336 7.67 -8.21 19.71
CA CYS A 336 7.40 -6.77 19.79
C CYS A 336 6.70 -6.34 21.08
N ASN A 337 5.75 -7.15 21.63
CA ASN A 337 4.99 -6.76 22.82
C ASN A 337 5.61 -7.26 24.15
N PHE A 338 6.59 -8.19 24.10
CA PHE A 338 7.14 -8.81 25.30
C PHE A 338 8.66 -8.77 25.36
N ILE A 339 9.36 -9.55 24.53
CA ILE A 339 10.82 -9.71 24.66
C ILE A 339 11.55 -8.39 24.38
N CYS A 340 11.25 -7.75 23.26
CA CYS A 340 11.91 -6.50 22.86
C CYS A 340 11.27 -5.28 23.51
N SER A 341 9.98 -5.30 23.87
CA SER A 341 9.31 -4.16 24.47
C SER A 341 9.97 -3.71 25.78
N LEU A 342 10.33 -2.43 25.88
CA LEU A 342 11.04 -1.82 27.01
C LEU A 342 10.08 -1.60 28.21
N ARG A 343 9.47 -2.68 28.68
CA ARG A 343 8.44 -2.68 29.72
C ARG A 343 8.98 -2.24 31.08
N PRO A 344 8.17 -1.56 31.91
CA PRO A 344 8.59 -1.11 33.22
C PRO A 344 8.92 -2.28 34.12
N ASP A 345 9.88 -2.09 35.03
CA ASP A 345 10.38 -3.03 36.03
C ASP A 345 11.06 -4.30 35.48
N GLU A 346 11.20 -4.41 34.15
CA GLU A 346 11.90 -5.51 33.48
C GLU A 346 13.25 -5.06 32.97
N GLU A 347 14.26 -5.92 33.09
CA GLU A 347 15.56 -5.69 32.46
C GLU A 347 15.45 -5.97 30.96
N LYS A 348 15.96 -5.06 30.16
CA LYS A 348 15.85 -5.13 28.70
C LYS A 348 17.18 -4.77 28.02
N LEU A 349 17.44 -5.43 26.91
CA LEU A 349 18.56 -5.11 26.04
C LEU A 349 18.17 -3.97 25.11
N ALA A 350 19.04 -2.96 25.05
CA ALA A 350 18.82 -1.81 24.17
C ALA A 350 20.09 -1.46 23.40
N TYR A 351 19.90 -0.83 22.26
CA TYR A 351 20.94 -0.13 21.50
C TYR A 351 20.72 1.36 21.67
N SER A 352 21.69 2.05 22.22
CA SER A 352 21.47 3.35 22.85
C SER A 352 22.42 4.41 22.35
N VAL A 353 21.90 5.63 22.25
CA VAL A 353 22.70 6.83 22.08
C VAL A 353 22.70 7.59 23.40
N ILE A 354 23.87 7.75 23.98
CA ILE A 354 24.07 8.44 25.28
C ILE A 354 24.71 9.79 24.99
N PHE A 355 23.94 10.85 25.26
CA PHE A 355 24.37 12.23 25.08
C PHE A 355 24.86 12.84 26.41
N GLU A 356 25.89 13.66 26.35
CA GLU A 356 26.19 14.66 27.37
C GLU A 356 25.81 16.04 26.85
N LEU A 357 24.89 16.69 27.54
CA LEU A 357 24.28 17.96 27.14
C LEU A 357 24.47 19.01 28.23
N ASP A 358 24.82 20.23 27.86
CA ASP A 358 24.82 21.34 28.81
C ASP A 358 23.38 21.87 29.08
N ASN A 359 23.26 22.86 29.96
CA ASN A 359 21.99 23.48 30.31
C ASN A 359 21.30 24.19 29.12
N ASN A 360 22.04 24.44 28.04
CA ASN A 360 21.50 25.02 26.79
C ASN A 360 21.10 23.94 25.78
N ALA A 361 21.20 22.66 26.14
CA ALA A 361 21.00 21.51 25.26
C ALA A 361 22.05 21.42 24.13
N GLU A 362 23.22 22.03 24.29
CA GLU A 362 24.34 21.82 23.38
C GLU A 362 24.98 20.46 23.66
N VAL A 363 25.12 19.64 22.62
CA VAL A 363 25.78 18.33 22.71
C VAL A 363 27.28 18.53 22.91
N LYS A 364 27.80 18.17 24.07
CA LYS A 364 29.23 18.22 24.41
C LYS A 364 29.93 16.93 24.00
N ASN A 365 29.24 15.80 24.16
CA ASN A 365 29.75 14.49 23.77
C ASN A 365 28.55 13.54 23.50
N TYR A 366 28.81 12.46 22.76
CA TYR A 366 27.88 11.35 22.61
C TYR A 366 28.62 10.04 22.34
N ARG A 367 27.97 8.94 22.66
CA ARG A 367 28.42 7.60 22.28
C ARG A 367 27.23 6.71 21.92
N ILE A 368 27.48 5.74 21.05
CA ILE A 368 26.49 4.75 20.61
C ILE A 368 26.97 3.41 21.16
N VAL A 369 26.13 2.78 21.98
CA VAL A 369 26.53 1.60 22.75
C VAL A 369 25.36 0.64 22.93
N HIS A 370 25.68 -0.63 23.12
CA HIS A 370 24.73 -1.59 23.66
C HIS A 370 24.57 -1.38 25.16
N THR A 371 23.34 -1.42 25.66
CA THR A 371 23.03 -1.20 27.08
C THR A 371 22.11 -2.28 27.61
N VAL A 372 22.12 -2.45 28.93
CA VAL A 372 21.04 -3.08 29.71
C VAL A 372 20.35 -1.97 30.47
N ILE A 373 19.06 -1.85 30.28
CA ILE A 373 18.22 -0.86 30.94
C ILE A 373 17.15 -1.53 31.80
N LYS A 374 16.61 -0.77 32.76
CA LYS A 374 15.39 -1.13 33.48
C LYS A 374 14.51 0.10 33.57
N SER A 375 13.43 0.14 32.78
CA SER A 375 12.50 1.26 32.81
C SER A 375 11.82 1.33 34.17
N ASN A 376 11.85 2.50 34.82
CA ASN A 376 11.19 2.71 36.10
C ASN A 376 9.69 2.89 35.96
N ARG A 377 9.25 3.47 34.80
CA ARG A 377 7.83 3.76 34.60
C ARG A 377 7.50 3.91 33.11
N ARG A 378 6.31 3.40 32.75
CA ARG A 378 5.66 3.72 31.50
C ARG A 378 4.71 4.89 31.73
N TYR A 379 4.86 5.97 30.99
CA TYR A 379 3.95 7.11 30.96
C TYR A 379 3.07 7.07 29.72
N LYS A 380 1.88 7.70 29.82
CA LYS A 380 1.04 8.05 28.67
C LYS A 380 1.32 9.47 28.25
N TYR A 381 1.11 9.81 26.98
CA TYR A 381 1.28 11.18 26.49
C TYR A 381 0.45 12.17 27.32
N GLU A 382 -0.82 11.86 27.59
CA GLU A 382 -1.74 12.71 28.36
C GLU A 382 -1.24 12.93 29.79
N GLU A 383 -0.72 11.90 30.40
CA GLU A 383 -0.19 11.94 31.78
C GLU A 383 1.03 12.85 31.91
N VAL A 384 1.93 12.78 30.92
CA VAL A 384 3.09 13.69 30.87
C VAL A 384 2.66 15.12 30.56
N GLN A 385 1.70 15.32 29.66
CA GLN A 385 1.16 16.62 29.31
C GLN A 385 0.51 17.29 30.54
N GLU A 386 -0.34 16.58 31.28
CA GLU A 386 -0.93 17.06 32.53
C GLU A 386 0.12 17.48 33.57
N LEU A 387 1.19 16.67 33.70
CA LEU A 387 2.31 16.97 34.61
C LEU A 387 3.03 18.26 34.18
N LEU A 388 3.30 18.42 32.89
CA LEU A 388 3.98 19.60 32.35
C LEU A 388 3.13 20.87 32.55
N GLU A 389 1.82 20.80 32.30
CA GLU A 389 0.88 21.89 32.50
C GLU A 389 0.75 22.29 33.99
N ALA A 390 0.69 21.31 34.90
CA ALA A 390 0.68 21.55 36.34
C ALA A 390 1.95 22.28 36.82
N ASN A 391 3.02 22.20 36.07
CA ASN A 391 4.31 22.86 36.35
C ASN A 391 4.54 24.10 35.46
N GLY A 392 3.48 24.66 34.85
CA GLY A 392 3.50 25.95 34.16
C GLY A 392 3.92 25.89 32.70
N VAL A 393 3.97 24.73 32.08
CA VAL A 393 4.06 24.62 30.62
C VAL A 393 2.73 24.96 29.98
N VAL A 394 2.72 25.87 29.02
CA VAL A 394 1.50 26.19 28.23
C VAL A 394 1.57 25.41 26.92
N ASP A 395 0.56 24.59 26.67
CA ASP A 395 0.49 23.80 25.44
C ASP A 395 0.48 24.66 24.18
N GLY A 396 1.16 24.18 23.14
CA GLY A 396 1.26 24.86 21.84
C GLY A 396 2.20 26.06 21.79
N THR A 397 2.72 26.58 22.92
CA THR A 397 3.64 27.74 22.93
C THR A 397 5.07 27.39 22.55
N GLY A 398 5.48 26.15 22.76
CA GLY A 398 6.87 25.70 22.60
C GLY A 398 7.79 26.22 23.71
N GLU A 399 7.27 26.96 24.69
CA GLU A 399 8.04 27.47 25.82
C GLU A 399 8.28 26.37 26.86
N PRO A 400 9.50 26.34 27.48
CA PRO A 400 9.78 25.40 28.55
C PRO A 400 9.10 25.80 29.84
N ALA A 401 8.90 24.84 30.76
CA ALA A 401 8.46 25.11 32.11
C ALA A 401 9.36 26.17 32.81
N PRO A 402 8.80 27.00 33.69
CA PRO A 402 9.58 27.88 34.55
C PRO A 402 10.61 27.09 35.35
N ALA A 403 11.68 27.76 35.73
CA ALA A 403 12.69 27.14 36.61
C ALA A 403 12.07 26.83 37.98
N GLU A 404 12.46 25.70 38.56
CA GLU A 404 12.10 25.35 39.93
C GLU A 404 12.62 26.40 40.91
N THR A 405 11.77 26.81 41.86
CA THR A 405 12.16 27.71 42.96
C THR A 405 11.69 27.13 44.28
N LYS A 406 12.21 27.69 45.41
CA LYS A 406 11.75 27.28 46.74
C LYS A 406 10.25 27.55 46.97
N GLU A 407 9.72 28.57 46.30
CA GLU A 407 8.29 29.00 46.40
C GLU A 407 7.41 28.21 45.46
N HIS A 408 7.97 27.68 44.36
CA HIS A 408 7.30 26.88 43.35
C HIS A 408 8.12 25.62 43.03
N PRO A 409 8.12 24.61 43.95
CA PRO A 409 8.75 23.32 43.69
C PRO A 409 7.96 22.57 42.60
N TYR A 410 8.64 21.77 41.81
CA TYR A 410 7.98 20.95 40.82
C TYR A 410 7.07 19.91 41.47
N GLN A 411 5.89 19.74 40.89
CA GLN A 411 4.84 18.82 41.38
C GLN A 411 4.78 17.57 40.52
N GLY A 412 4.58 16.45 41.15
CA GLY A 412 4.43 15.16 40.52
C GLY A 412 5.65 14.26 40.64
N GLU A 413 5.45 12.97 40.47
CA GLU A 413 6.50 11.97 40.49
C GLU A 413 7.43 12.13 39.29
N ASN A 414 8.75 12.16 39.53
CA ASN A 414 9.77 12.38 38.49
C ASN A 414 9.61 13.68 37.69
N ALA A 415 8.94 14.68 38.27
CA ALA A 415 8.67 15.94 37.58
C ALA A 415 9.96 16.65 37.10
N LEU A 416 11.02 16.66 37.94
CA LEU A 416 12.32 17.23 37.57
C LEU A 416 12.88 16.58 36.30
N GLN A 417 12.82 15.26 36.22
CA GLN A 417 13.34 14.49 35.08
C GLN A 417 12.53 14.80 33.80
N LEU A 418 11.22 14.69 33.85
CA LEU A 418 10.32 14.92 32.72
C LEU A 418 10.38 16.35 32.21
N ILE A 419 10.36 17.34 33.10
CA ILE A 419 10.45 18.75 32.76
C ILE A 419 11.83 19.08 32.14
N THR A 420 12.89 18.45 32.64
CA THR A 420 14.23 18.63 32.09
C THR A 420 14.34 18.03 30.70
N LEU A 421 13.79 16.83 30.47
CA LEU A 421 13.70 16.23 29.14
C LEU A 421 12.89 17.07 28.17
N ASP A 422 11.73 17.57 28.57
CA ASP A 422 10.91 18.50 27.75
C ASP A 422 11.68 19.76 27.36
N ARG A 423 12.36 20.38 28.33
CA ARG A 423 13.19 21.59 28.11
C ARG A 423 14.32 21.33 27.10
N ILE A 424 15.02 20.21 27.24
CA ILE A 424 16.09 19.79 26.32
C ILE A 424 15.50 19.57 24.93
N ALA A 425 14.40 18.81 24.82
CA ALA A 425 13.73 18.49 23.56
C ALA A 425 13.27 19.75 22.81
N LYS A 426 12.65 20.71 23.52
CA LYS A 426 12.20 21.99 22.93
C LYS A 426 13.38 22.82 22.40
N LYS A 427 14.49 22.88 23.13
CA LYS A 427 15.70 23.59 22.65
C LYS A 427 16.31 22.91 21.41
N LEU A 428 16.43 21.59 21.41
CA LEU A 428 16.92 20.84 20.26
C LEU A 428 16.00 21.03 19.05
N ARG A 429 14.69 20.99 19.26
CA ARG A 429 13.69 21.21 18.21
C ARG A 429 13.79 22.63 17.63
N ALA A 430 13.91 23.65 18.48
CA ALA A 430 14.09 25.03 18.02
C ALA A 430 15.36 25.20 17.18
N ALA A 431 16.47 24.58 17.60
CA ALA A 431 17.72 24.60 16.85
C ALA A 431 17.56 23.93 15.47
N ARG A 432 16.85 22.80 15.40
CA ARG A 432 16.55 22.10 14.12
C ARG A 432 15.75 22.99 13.16
N PHE A 433 14.72 23.67 13.63
CA PHE A 433 13.93 24.59 12.80
C PHE A 433 14.76 25.80 12.33
N LYS A 434 15.57 26.35 13.21
CA LYS A 434 16.51 27.42 12.83
C LYS A 434 17.48 27.00 11.73
N ASN A 435 17.84 25.70 11.68
CA ASN A 435 18.73 25.11 10.70
C ASN A 435 17.99 24.60 9.44
N GLY A 436 16.72 24.97 9.23
CA GLY A 436 15.97 24.69 8.00
C GLY A 436 15.12 23.41 7.99
N ALA A 437 14.81 22.85 9.16
CA ALA A 437 13.85 21.73 9.23
C ALA A 437 12.45 22.20 8.77
N VAL A 438 11.77 21.34 8.02
CA VAL A 438 10.41 21.59 7.54
C VAL A 438 9.39 21.02 8.53
N LYS A 439 8.36 21.80 8.86
CA LYS A 439 7.23 21.36 9.67
C LYS A 439 6.10 20.91 8.76
N PHE A 440 5.60 19.72 8.99
CA PHE A 440 4.38 19.22 8.36
C PHE A 440 3.32 19.10 9.44
N ASP A 441 2.26 19.89 9.32
CA ASP A 441 1.07 19.73 10.16
C ASP A 441 0.10 18.82 9.40
N ARG A 442 -0.15 17.63 9.94
CA ARG A 442 -1.19 16.71 9.48
C ARG A 442 -2.23 16.60 10.59
N GLU A 443 -3.48 16.72 10.22
CA GLU A 443 -4.57 16.30 11.09
C GLU A 443 -4.60 14.79 11.12
N GLU A 444 -4.43 14.20 12.29
CA GLU A 444 -4.60 12.78 12.53
C GLU A 444 -6.02 12.56 13.04
N LEU A 445 -6.75 11.69 12.35
CA LEU A 445 -8.09 11.28 12.79
C LEU A 445 -7.93 10.17 13.83
N HIS A 446 -8.35 10.43 15.05
CA HIS A 446 -8.49 9.44 16.08
C HIS A 446 -9.93 8.92 16.11
N PHE A 447 -10.09 7.61 16.25
CA PHE A 447 -11.38 6.96 16.38
C PHE A 447 -11.43 6.28 17.73
N ASP A 448 -12.39 6.65 18.56
CA ASP A 448 -12.72 5.91 19.75
C ASP A 448 -13.62 4.73 19.37
N VAL A 449 -13.09 3.53 19.49
CA VAL A 449 -13.84 2.29 19.25
C VAL A 449 -14.07 1.56 20.56
N ASP A 450 -15.28 1.01 20.73
CA ASP A 450 -15.60 0.18 21.87
C ASP A 450 -14.93 -1.21 21.77
N GLU A 451 -15.06 -2.03 22.83
CA GLU A 451 -14.52 -3.40 22.86
C GLU A 451 -15.07 -4.32 21.75
N LYS A 452 -16.10 -3.89 21.04
CA LYS A 452 -16.71 -4.60 19.90
C LYS A 452 -16.27 -4.04 18.55
N GLY A 453 -15.35 -3.06 18.54
CA GLY A 453 -14.85 -2.43 17.33
C GLY A 453 -15.86 -1.49 16.64
N LYS A 454 -16.77 -0.87 17.41
CA LYS A 454 -17.77 0.07 16.91
C LYS A 454 -17.49 1.49 17.38
#